data_8ad84052cdc8378e407754c47f48383f
#
_entry.id   8ad84052cdc8378e407754c47f48383f
#
_cell.length_a   1.000
_cell.length_b   1.000
_cell.length_c   1.000
_cell.angle_alpha   90.00
_cell.angle_beta   90.00
_cell.angle_gamma   90.00
#
_symmetry.space_group_name_H-M   'P 1'
#
loop_
_entity.id
_entity.type
_entity.pdbx_description
1 polymer ?
#
loop_
_entity_poly.entity_id
_entity_poly.type
_entity_poly.pdbx_seq_one_letter_code
_entity_poly.pdbx_strand_id
1 'polypeptide(L)'
;MWLGGSNMTLKCAVYWGVTCFAFASFGGCAAKVASETSIEARDLSWAMPIQAEGLPNLHKVSDELYRSAQPEEQGLTSAKALGVRTVISLRETDLDTALNEAENTQLNMVHIPIVTWNIRQEALLKALKMIHVSPKPVLLHCRHGADRTGLVVALYRMVYQDWTKDRVKDELVNGGFGYHAIFSNILKVIDDADVEAMRSTITQMEIEELSENEVEEP
;
A
#
# COMPACT_ATOMS: atom_id res chain seq x y z
N MET A 1 -65.78 -17.41 -11.10
CA MET A 1 -66.40 -18.19 -10.01
C MET A 1 -65.73 -17.74 -8.73
N TRP A 2 -66.48 -16.85 -8.06
CA TRP A 2 -66.70 -16.61 -6.63
C TRP A 2 -65.47 -16.17 -5.81
N LEU A 3 -65.38 -14.86 -5.38
CA LEU A 3 -66.02 -14.10 -4.28
C LEU A 3 -65.46 -14.54 -2.92
N GLY A 4 -65.00 -13.69 -2.06
CA GLY A 4 -65.39 -12.47 -1.40
C GLY A 4 -64.36 -12.22 -0.31
N GLY A 5 -63.93 -11.07 0.12
CA GLY A 5 -64.74 -10.00 0.70
C GLY A 5 -64.81 -10.09 2.21
N SER A 6 -64.13 -9.18 2.94
CA SER A 6 -64.78 -8.45 4.02
C SER A 6 -63.83 -7.48 4.73
N ASN A 7 -64.13 -6.22 4.61
CA ASN A 7 -63.77 -5.11 5.52
C ASN A 7 -64.31 -5.32 6.91
N MET A 8 -63.60 -4.93 7.94
CA MET A 8 -64.21 -4.56 9.20
C MET A 8 -63.52 -3.43 9.90
N THR A 9 -64.09 -2.27 9.78
CA THR A 9 -63.90 -1.08 10.60
C THR A 9 -64.58 -1.24 11.93
N LEU A 10 -63.98 -0.87 13.06
CA LEU A 10 -64.66 -0.44 14.27
C LEU A 10 -63.77 0.44 15.15
N LYS A 11 -64.03 1.69 15.18
CA LYS A 11 -64.69 2.60 16.14
C LYS A 11 -63.91 2.86 17.43
N CYS A 12 -63.67 4.15 17.60
CA CYS A 12 -63.27 4.90 18.79
C CYS A 12 -64.08 4.54 20.07
N ALA A 13 -63.39 4.56 21.20
CA ALA A 13 -63.99 4.94 22.48
C ALA A 13 -63.00 5.77 23.28
N VAL A 14 -63.38 6.99 23.54
CA VAL A 14 -62.75 7.97 24.45
C VAL A 14 -63.20 7.61 25.86
N TYR A 15 -62.23 7.53 26.80
CA TYR A 15 -62.57 7.63 28.24
C TYR A 15 -61.62 8.60 28.93
N TRP A 16 -62.22 9.63 29.49
CA TRP A 16 -61.58 10.60 30.42
C TRP A 16 -61.56 9.97 31.82
N GLY A 17 -60.42 10.19 32.53
CA GLY A 17 -60.34 9.83 33.96
C GLY A 17 -59.00 10.32 34.55
N VAL A 18 -58.99 11.48 35.01
CA VAL A 18 -58.47 12.27 36.13
C VAL A 18 -57.47 11.58 37.07
N THR A 19 -56.35 12.27 37.23
CA THR A 19 -55.40 12.51 38.37
C THR A 19 -54.82 11.34 39.16
N CYS A 20 -53.46 11.37 39.21
CA CYS A 20 -52.73 11.47 40.49
C CYS A 20 -51.26 11.86 40.25
N PHE A 21 -50.85 12.96 40.90
CA PHE A 21 -49.43 13.39 40.99
C PHE A 21 -48.67 12.41 41.87
N ALA A 22 -47.59 11.85 41.32
CA ALA A 22 -46.51 11.28 42.12
C ALA A 22 -45.18 11.81 41.56
N PHE A 23 -44.56 12.69 42.35
CA PHE A 23 -43.19 13.11 42.16
C PHE A 23 -42.28 11.91 42.42
N ALA A 24 -41.69 11.34 41.38
CA ALA A 24 -40.57 10.44 41.53
C ALA A 24 -39.33 11.16 41.02
N SER A 25 -38.43 11.49 41.95
CA SER A 25 -37.09 12.00 41.69
C SER A 25 -36.29 10.92 40.95
N PHE A 26 -36.15 11.05 39.66
CA PHE A 26 -35.22 10.25 38.91
C PHE A 26 -33.85 10.95 38.92
N GLY A 27 -32.97 10.37 39.73
CA GLY A 27 -31.55 10.68 39.69
C GLY A 27 -31.01 10.48 38.27
N GLY A 28 -30.46 11.55 37.70
CA GLY A 28 -29.86 11.52 36.39
C GLY A 28 -28.62 10.63 36.39
N CYS A 29 -28.73 9.43 35.83
CA CYS A 29 -27.61 8.70 35.30
C CYS A 29 -27.18 9.42 34.01
N ALA A 30 -26.18 10.30 34.12
CA ALA A 30 -25.49 10.79 32.96
C ALA A 30 -24.79 9.59 32.27
N ALA A 31 -25.41 9.08 31.25
CA ALA A 31 -24.79 8.14 30.35
C ALA A 31 -23.58 8.87 29.75
N LYS A 32 -22.39 8.41 30.17
CA LYS A 32 -21.12 8.81 29.58
C LYS A 32 -21.17 8.39 28.12
N VAL A 33 -21.43 9.35 27.23
CA VAL A 33 -21.28 9.13 25.79
C VAL A 33 -19.85 8.72 25.58
N ALA A 34 -19.63 7.46 25.25
CA ALA A 34 -18.32 6.98 24.83
C ALA A 34 -17.91 7.86 23.64
N SER A 35 -16.76 8.48 23.74
CA SER A 35 -16.16 9.25 22.65
C SER A 35 -16.14 8.35 21.43
N GLU A 36 -16.86 8.75 20.39
CA GLU A 36 -16.68 8.20 19.05
C GLU A 36 -15.20 8.36 18.73
N THR A 37 -14.50 7.23 18.70
CA THR A 37 -13.14 7.18 18.17
C THR A 37 -13.30 7.54 16.71
N SER A 38 -12.94 8.78 16.36
CA SER A 38 -12.83 9.20 14.97
C SER A 38 -11.83 8.24 14.30
N ILE A 39 -12.34 7.31 13.53
CA ILE A 39 -11.51 6.58 12.55
C ILE A 39 -11.09 7.67 11.59
N GLU A 40 -9.87 8.17 11.73
CA GLU A 40 -9.30 9.09 10.75
C GLU A 40 -9.37 8.38 9.40
N ALA A 41 -10.10 8.99 8.48
CA ALA A 41 -10.29 8.43 7.16
C ALA A 41 -8.90 8.33 6.50
N ARG A 42 -8.50 7.10 6.11
CA ARG A 42 -7.25 6.86 5.39
C ARG A 42 -7.14 7.83 4.21
N ASP A 43 -5.99 8.44 4.02
CA ASP A 43 -5.71 9.26 2.83
C ASP A 43 -5.83 8.37 1.57
N LEU A 44 -6.79 8.70 0.71
CA LEU A 44 -7.08 7.93 -0.51
C LEU A 44 -5.96 8.02 -1.56
N SER A 45 -5.00 8.91 -1.38
CA SER A 45 -3.81 8.98 -2.24
C SER A 45 -2.72 7.98 -1.85
N TRP A 46 -2.81 7.38 -0.67
CA TRP A 46 -1.90 6.33 -0.24
C TRP A 46 -2.12 5.03 -1.03
N ALA A 47 -1.09 4.20 -1.06
CA ALA A 47 -1.18 2.92 -1.74
C ALA A 47 -2.37 2.09 -1.23
N MET A 48 -3.24 1.68 -2.14
CA MET A 48 -4.52 1.02 -1.84
C MET A 48 -4.33 -0.49 -1.63
N PRO A 49 -4.87 -1.08 -0.56
CA PRO A 49 -4.77 -2.52 -0.32
C PRO A 49 -5.53 -3.30 -1.39
N ILE A 50 -4.93 -4.38 -1.85
CA ILE A 50 -5.50 -5.35 -2.78
C ILE A 50 -5.28 -6.74 -2.20
N GLN A 51 -6.19 -7.66 -2.45
CA GLN A 51 -6.02 -9.06 -2.08
C GLN A 51 -5.75 -9.89 -3.33
N ALA A 52 -4.68 -10.69 -3.28
CA ALA A 52 -4.37 -11.70 -4.29
C ALA A 52 -3.67 -12.87 -3.60
N GLU A 53 -3.92 -14.07 -4.06
CA GLU A 53 -3.36 -15.30 -3.51
C GLU A 53 -1.83 -15.29 -3.62
N GLY A 54 -1.13 -15.68 -2.56
CA GLY A 54 0.32 -15.72 -2.52
C GLY A 54 1.02 -14.34 -2.55
N LEU A 55 0.28 -13.22 -2.41
CA LEU A 55 0.83 -11.86 -2.36
C LEU A 55 0.43 -11.17 -1.04
N PRO A 56 1.05 -11.52 0.09
CA PRO A 56 0.76 -10.88 1.37
C PRO A 56 1.18 -9.40 1.34
N ASN A 57 0.45 -8.57 2.07
CA ASN A 57 0.68 -7.12 2.18
C ASN A 57 0.69 -6.40 0.81
N LEU A 58 -0.15 -6.87 -0.14
CA LEU A 58 -0.24 -6.30 -1.48
C LEU A 58 -1.01 -4.98 -1.48
N HIS A 59 -0.40 -3.95 -2.09
CA HIS A 59 -1.02 -2.65 -2.29
C HIS A 59 -0.69 -2.10 -3.69
N LYS A 60 -1.63 -1.37 -4.27
CA LYS A 60 -1.44 -0.62 -5.51
C LYS A 60 -0.96 0.79 -5.18
N VAL A 61 0.27 1.13 -5.56
CA VAL A 61 0.87 2.46 -5.39
C VAL A 61 0.41 3.42 -6.50
N SER A 62 0.39 2.91 -7.74
CA SER A 62 -0.08 3.60 -8.94
C SER A 62 -0.52 2.56 -9.98
N ASP A 63 -0.92 3.00 -11.17
CA ASP A 63 -1.22 2.07 -12.28
C ASP A 63 0.03 1.31 -12.76
N GLU A 64 1.22 1.83 -12.46
CA GLU A 64 2.49 1.26 -12.89
C GLU A 64 3.25 0.53 -11.80
N LEU A 65 2.87 0.69 -10.51
CA LEU A 65 3.62 0.18 -9.38
C LEU A 65 2.72 -0.48 -8.33
N TYR A 66 3.04 -1.71 -8.00
CA TYR A 66 2.52 -2.46 -6.85
C TYR A 66 3.62 -2.67 -5.82
N ARG A 67 3.23 -2.85 -4.56
CA ARG A 67 4.12 -3.24 -3.46
C ARG A 67 3.55 -4.43 -2.71
N SER A 68 4.41 -5.35 -2.24
CA SER A 68 3.98 -6.49 -1.41
C SER A 68 5.07 -6.93 -0.43
N ALA A 69 4.73 -7.91 0.41
CA ALA A 69 5.72 -8.79 1.04
C ALA A 69 6.28 -9.78 0.00
N GLN A 70 7.19 -10.67 0.44
CA GLN A 70 7.72 -11.76 -0.39
C GLN A 70 6.55 -12.53 -1.02
N PRO A 71 6.53 -12.70 -2.34
CA PRO A 71 5.60 -13.63 -2.99
C PRO A 71 5.77 -15.06 -2.43
N GLU A 72 4.66 -15.70 -2.12
CA GLU A 72 4.55 -17.09 -1.71
C GLU A 72 4.16 -17.96 -2.91
N GLU A 73 3.89 -19.24 -2.70
CA GLU A 73 3.35 -20.13 -3.73
C GLU A 73 2.09 -19.49 -4.39
N GLN A 74 1.97 -19.56 -5.70
CA GLN A 74 0.97 -18.89 -6.56
C GLN A 74 1.11 -17.35 -6.61
N GLY A 75 2.04 -16.75 -5.86
CA GLY A 75 2.17 -15.29 -5.79
C GLY A 75 2.56 -14.66 -7.10
N LEU A 76 3.52 -15.22 -7.82
CA LEU A 76 3.95 -14.70 -9.12
C LEU A 76 2.90 -14.93 -10.21
N THR A 77 2.17 -16.03 -10.14
CA THR A 77 1.01 -16.29 -11.00
C THR A 77 -0.09 -15.25 -10.80
N SER A 78 -0.38 -14.93 -9.54
CA SER A 78 -1.32 -13.85 -9.18
C SER A 78 -0.83 -12.48 -9.63
N ALA A 79 0.46 -12.19 -9.47
CA ALA A 79 1.06 -10.95 -9.96
C ALA A 79 0.90 -10.82 -11.49
N LYS A 80 1.18 -11.89 -12.23
CA LYS A 80 0.97 -11.93 -13.69
C LYS A 80 -0.49 -11.72 -14.07
N ALA A 81 -1.43 -12.30 -13.32
CA ALA A 81 -2.87 -12.10 -13.54
C ALA A 81 -3.32 -10.64 -13.28
N LEU A 82 -2.63 -9.91 -12.40
CA LEU A 82 -2.80 -8.47 -12.18
C LEU A 82 -2.14 -7.61 -13.27
N GLY A 83 -1.50 -8.23 -14.27
CA GLY A 83 -0.83 -7.56 -15.36
C GLY A 83 0.63 -7.18 -15.08
N VAL A 84 1.20 -7.54 -13.90
CA VAL A 84 2.61 -7.29 -13.57
C VAL A 84 3.50 -7.88 -14.65
N ARG A 85 4.53 -7.14 -15.04
CA ARG A 85 5.51 -7.54 -16.05
C ARG A 85 6.92 -7.67 -15.48
N THR A 86 7.22 -6.91 -14.43
CA THR A 86 8.53 -6.93 -13.75
C THR A 86 8.34 -7.10 -12.26
N VAL A 87 9.16 -7.93 -11.63
CA VAL A 87 9.25 -8.09 -10.17
C VAL A 87 10.62 -7.62 -9.72
N ILE A 88 10.65 -6.69 -8.76
CA ILE A 88 11.89 -6.17 -8.16
C ILE A 88 11.96 -6.64 -6.71
N SER A 89 12.93 -7.51 -6.42
CA SER A 89 13.21 -8.00 -5.07
C SER A 89 14.29 -7.15 -4.39
N LEU A 90 13.98 -6.65 -3.19
CA LEU A 90 14.90 -5.89 -2.33
C LEU A 90 15.52 -6.76 -1.23
N ARG A 91 15.33 -8.09 -1.31
CA ARG A 91 15.87 -9.01 -0.33
C ARG A 91 17.37 -9.20 -0.52
N GLU A 92 18.05 -9.61 0.55
CA GLU A 92 19.46 -9.95 0.50
C GLU A 92 19.72 -11.26 -0.27
N THR A 93 18.75 -12.17 -0.23
CA THR A 93 18.79 -13.45 -0.96
C THR A 93 17.74 -13.45 -2.05
N ASP A 94 18.13 -13.81 -3.26
CA ASP A 94 17.21 -14.03 -4.37
C ASP A 94 16.50 -15.39 -4.19
N LEU A 95 15.18 -15.32 -3.99
CA LEU A 95 14.30 -16.49 -3.94
C LEU A 95 13.29 -16.46 -5.09
N ASP A 96 13.22 -15.37 -5.81
CA ASP A 96 12.14 -15.11 -6.75
C ASP A 96 12.43 -15.73 -8.12
N THR A 97 13.69 -15.84 -8.49
CA THR A 97 14.09 -16.52 -9.73
C THR A 97 13.64 -17.98 -9.73
N ALA A 98 13.90 -18.72 -8.63
CA ALA A 98 13.45 -20.10 -8.53
C ALA A 98 11.93 -20.24 -8.49
N LEU A 99 11.22 -19.30 -7.83
CA LEU A 99 9.75 -19.27 -7.81
C LEU A 99 9.19 -18.98 -9.20
N ASN A 100 9.78 -18.04 -9.94
CA ASN A 100 9.39 -17.69 -11.30
C ASN A 100 9.52 -18.90 -12.26
N GLU A 101 10.59 -19.67 -12.11
CA GLU A 101 10.79 -20.91 -12.86
C GLU A 101 9.74 -21.98 -12.48
N ALA A 102 9.53 -22.18 -11.17
CA ALA A 102 8.59 -23.16 -10.65
C ALA A 102 7.14 -22.88 -11.09
N GLU A 103 6.74 -21.60 -11.08
CA GLU A 103 5.40 -21.16 -11.51
C GLU A 103 5.31 -20.91 -13.03
N ASN A 104 6.41 -20.99 -13.77
CA ASN A 104 6.49 -20.74 -15.22
C ASN A 104 5.82 -19.42 -15.65
N THR A 105 6.03 -18.35 -14.87
CA THR A 105 5.35 -17.08 -15.10
C THR A 105 6.01 -16.23 -16.19
N GLN A 106 7.31 -16.43 -16.41
CA GLN A 106 8.10 -15.67 -17.39
C GLN A 106 8.10 -14.14 -17.12
N LEU A 107 8.01 -13.76 -15.86
CA LEU A 107 8.13 -12.36 -15.44
C LEU A 107 9.60 -11.90 -15.55
N ASN A 108 9.81 -10.62 -15.83
CA ASN A 108 11.13 -10.02 -15.73
C ASN A 108 11.53 -9.91 -14.25
N MET A 109 12.61 -10.59 -13.86
CA MET A 109 13.06 -10.66 -12.47
C MET A 109 14.28 -9.75 -12.27
N VAL A 110 14.19 -8.84 -11.31
CA VAL A 110 15.27 -7.91 -10.96
C VAL A 110 15.59 -8.06 -9.48
N HIS A 111 16.85 -8.33 -9.15
CA HIS A 111 17.31 -8.46 -7.77
C HIS A 111 18.24 -7.31 -7.39
N ILE A 112 17.83 -6.54 -6.36
CA ILE A 112 18.59 -5.38 -5.85
C ILE A 112 18.65 -5.48 -4.32
N PRO A 113 19.66 -6.14 -3.75
CA PRO A 113 19.74 -6.37 -2.32
C PRO A 113 19.95 -5.07 -1.54
N ILE A 114 19.06 -4.82 -0.56
CA ILE A 114 19.18 -3.73 0.40
C ILE A 114 19.29 -4.32 1.80
N VAL A 115 20.39 -4.00 2.49
CA VAL A 115 20.60 -4.34 3.90
C VAL A 115 19.98 -3.25 4.76
N THR A 116 18.94 -3.58 5.53
CA THR A 116 18.12 -2.59 6.23
C THR A 116 18.93 -1.68 7.19
N TRP A 117 19.96 -2.23 7.84
CA TRP A 117 20.83 -1.49 8.77
C TRP A 117 21.98 -0.74 8.08
N ASN A 118 22.27 -1.05 6.82
CA ASN A 118 23.35 -0.45 6.03
C ASN A 118 22.84 -0.14 4.62
N ILE A 119 21.95 0.85 4.53
CA ILE A 119 21.32 1.24 3.28
C ILE A 119 22.32 2.04 2.44
N ARG A 120 22.66 1.52 1.27
CA ARG A 120 23.55 2.19 0.32
C ARG A 120 22.76 2.98 -0.70
N GLN A 121 23.17 4.22 -0.94
CA GLN A 121 22.49 5.12 -1.89
C GLN A 121 22.44 4.53 -3.30
N GLU A 122 23.50 3.87 -3.75
CA GLU A 122 23.56 3.25 -5.07
C GLU A 122 22.45 2.21 -5.29
N ALA A 123 22.13 1.40 -4.25
CA ALA A 123 21.07 0.42 -4.33
C ALA A 123 19.69 1.10 -4.42
N LEU A 124 19.49 2.23 -3.74
CA LEU A 124 18.25 3.02 -3.82
C LEU A 124 18.09 3.64 -5.21
N LEU A 125 19.12 4.27 -5.74
CA LEU A 125 19.12 4.86 -7.09
C LEU A 125 18.87 3.79 -8.16
N LYS A 126 19.53 2.63 -8.04
CA LYS A 126 19.30 1.49 -8.93
C LYS A 126 17.84 1.01 -8.86
N ALA A 127 17.27 0.90 -7.65
CA ALA A 127 15.88 0.49 -7.50
C ALA A 127 14.91 1.49 -8.15
N LEU A 128 15.11 2.80 -7.96
CA LEU A 128 14.31 3.85 -8.57
C LEU A 128 14.43 3.83 -10.10
N LYS A 129 15.66 3.73 -10.63
CA LYS A 129 15.90 3.59 -12.07
C LYS A 129 15.15 2.36 -12.62
N MET A 130 15.30 1.19 -12.00
CA MET A 130 14.67 -0.04 -12.47
C MET A 130 13.14 0.02 -12.40
N ILE A 131 12.55 0.70 -11.40
CA ILE A 131 11.10 0.98 -11.40
C ILE A 131 10.72 1.85 -12.59
N HIS A 132 11.58 2.80 -13.00
CA HIS A 132 11.30 3.72 -14.10
C HIS A 132 11.42 3.06 -15.47
N VAL A 133 12.50 2.32 -15.74
CA VAL A 133 12.82 1.81 -17.08
C VAL A 133 12.24 0.42 -17.38
N SER A 134 11.90 -0.37 -16.36
CA SER A 134 11.41 -1.75 -16.56
C SER A 134 10.03 -1.81 -17.20
N PRO A 135 9.68 -2.90 -17.89
CA PRO A 135 8.33 -3.15 -18.38
C PRO A 135 7.31 -3.08 -17.24
N LYS A 136 6.24 -2.31 -17.43
CA LYS A 136 5.21 -1.99 -16.43
C LYS A 136 3.97 -2.88 -16.57
N PRO A 137 3.19 -3.07 -15.51
CA PRO A 137 3.40 -2.67 -14.13
C PRO A 137 4.52 -3.44 -13.43
N VAL A 138 5.15 -2.79 -12.42
CA VAL A 138 6.21 -3.37 -11.58
C VAL A 138 5.63 -3.83 -10.24
N LEU A 139 6.03 -4.98 -9.74
CA LEU A 139 5.83 -5.40 -8.34
C LEU A 139 7.14 -5.23 -7.58
N LEU A 140 7.16 -4.34 -6.60
CA LEU A 140 8.30 -4.10 -5.71
C LEU A 140 8.05 -4.80 -4.37
N HIS A 141 8.99 -5.61 -3.88
CA HIS A 141 8.83 -6.27 -2.61
C HIS A 141 10.15 -6.44 -1.82
N CYS A 142 9.99 -6.77 -0.55
CA CYS A 142 11.06 -7.27 0.32
C CYS A 142 10.50 -8.44 1.15
N ARG A 143 11.03 -8.71 2.33
CA ARG A 143 10.50 -9.81 3.17
C ARG A 143 9.07 -9.55 3.66
N HIS A 144 8.81 -8.37 4.24
CA HIS A 144 7.51 -8.02 4.85
C HIS A 144 6.71 -6.99 4.03
N GLY A 145 7.30 -6.42 2.96
CA GLY A 145 6.66 -5.34 2.21
C GLY A 145 6.56 -4.02 2.96
N ALA A 146 7.15 -3.93 4.15
CA ALA A 146 7.02 -2.81 5.08
C ALA A 146 8.18 -1.81 4.95
N ASP A 147 9.38 -2.19 5.38
CA ASP A 147 10.51 -1.29 5.64
C ASP A 147 11.28 -0.90 4.38
N ARG A 148 12.03 -1.84 3.76
CA ARG A 148 12.80 -1.60 2.52
C ARG A 148 11.90 -1.20 1.36
N THR A 149 10.80 -1.91 1.20
CA THR A 149 9.76 -1.59 0.20
C THR A 149 9.16 -0.22 0.47
N GLY A 150 8.84 0.07 1.73
CA GLY A 150 8.31 1.38 2.12
C GLY A 150 9.28 2.53 1.85
N LEU A 151 10.58 2.34 2.13
CA LEU A 151 11.60 3.34 1.81
C LEU A 151 11.68 3.61 0.30
N VAL A 152 11.78 2.57 -0.52
CA VAL A 152 11.89 2.76 -1.97
C VAL A 152 10.61 3.38 -2.54
N VAL A 153 9.41 3.01 -2.05
CA VAL A 153 8.15 3.66 -2.43
C VAL A 153 8.13 5.12 -2.00
N ALA A 154 8.60 5.45 -0.79
CA ALA A 154 8.69 6.85 -0.34
C ALA A 154 9.58 7.69 -1.26
N LEU A 155 10.77 7.18 -1.61
CA LEU A 155 11.67 7.85 -2.56
C LEU A 155 11.06 7.94 -3.97
N TYR A 156 10.38 6.89 -4.45
CA TYR A 156 9.66 6.90 -5.72
C TYR A 156 8.61 8.02 -5.76
N ARG A 157 7.83 8.18 -4.69
CA ARG A 157 6.83 9.26 -4.60
C ARG A 157 7.46 10.64 -4.58
N MET A 158 8.62 10.82 -3.92
CA MET A 158 9.35 12.09 -3.92
C MET A 158 9.95 12.40 -5.29
N VAL A 159 10.57 11.41 -5.94
CA VAL A 159 11.28 11.59 -7.21
C VAL A 159 10.33 11.73 -8.40
N TYR A 160 9.27 10.91 -8.47
CA TYR A 160 8.42 10.84 -9.66
C TYR A 160 7.00 11.41 -9.46
N GLN A 161 6.59 11.68 -8.22
CA GLN A 161 5.24 12.17 -7.90
C GLN A 161 5.24 13.48 -7.10
N ASP A 162 6.40 14.09 -6.88
CA ASP A 162 6.59 15.37 -6.17
C ASP A 162 5.98 15.42 -4.76
N TRP A 163 5.96 14.27 -4.06
CA TRP A 163 5.50 14.24 -2.68
C TRP A 163 6.54 14.82 -1.73
N THR A 164 6.07 15.52 -0.70
CA THR A 164 6.93 16.04 0.37
C THR A 164 7.44 14.92 1.27
N LYS A 165 8.56 15.15 1.95
CA LYS A 165 9.16 14.24 2.95
C LYS A 165 8.16 13.87 4.03
N ASP A 166 7.41 14.84 4.55
CA ASP A 166 6.43 14.58 5.61
C ASP A 166 5.29 13.69 5.13
N ARG A 167 4.79 13.92 3.92
CA ARG A 167 3.72 13.10 3.34
C ARG A 167 4.15 11.64 3.11
N VAL A 168 5.34 11.41 2.61
CA VAL A 168 5.83 10.03 2.39
C VAL A 168 6.15 9.32 3.69
N LYS A 169 6.63 10.05 4.73
CA LYS A 169 6.83 9.49 6.07
C LYS A 169 5.49 9.11 6.71
N ASP A 170 4.47 9.94 6.54
CA ASP A 170 3.13 9.66 7.04
C ASP A 170 2.54 8.40 6.36
N GLU A 171 2.61 8.29 5.04
CA GLU A 171 2.21 7.07 4.33
C GLU A 171 3.01 5.85 4.82
N LEU A 172 4.33 5.95 4.96
CA LEU A 172 5.19 4.85 5.40
C LEU A 172 4.78 4.32 6.79
N VAL A 173 4.55 5.23 7.74
CA VAL A 173 4.29 4.88 9.15
C VAL A 173 2.83 4.52 9.38
N ASN A 174 1.90 5.29 8.82
CA ASN A 174 0.46 5.23 9.11
C ASN A 174 -0.37 4.56 8.00
N GLY A 175 0.23 4.26 6.86
CA GLY A 175 -0.44 3.65 5.71
C GLY A 175 -0.88 2.19 5.88
N GLY A 176 -0.58 1.56 7.04
CA GLY A 176 -1.01 0.19 7.34
C GLY A 176 -0.12 -0.91 6.76
N PHE A 177 1.10 -0.58 6.33
CA PHE A 177 2.04 -1.53 5.71
C PHE A 177 2.86 -2.35 6.71
N GLY A 178 2.75 -2.06 8.02
CA GLY A 178 3.48 -2.76 9.08
C GLY A 178 4.93 -2.27 9.26
N TYR A 179 5.19 -0.97 9.07
CA TYR A 179 6.51 -0.37 9.30
C TYR A 179 7.02 -0.66 10.73
N HIS A 180 8.28 -1.10 10.83
CA HIS A 180 8.90 -1.41 12.11
C HIS A 180 9.72 -0.22 12.62
N ALA A 181 9.27 0.44 13.69
CA ALA A 181 9.90 1.64 14.26
C ALA A 181 11.37 1.43 14.69
N ILE A 182 11.83 0.18 14.86
CA ILE A 182 13.23 -0.13 15.14
C ILE A 182 14.16 0.32 14.00
N PHE A 183 13.65 0.43 12.76
CA PHE A 183 14.41 0.89 11.60
C PHE A 183 14.32 2.41 11.41
N SER A 184 14.54 3.19 12.49
CA SER A 184 14.50 4.66 12.44
C SER A 184 15.50 5.27 11.44
N ASN A 185 16.56 4.55 11.08
CA ASN A 185 17.49 4.93 10.01
C ASN A 185 16.80 5.10 8.65
N ILE A 186 15.68 4.43 8.38
CA ILE A 186 14.88 4.60 7.17
C ILE A 186 14.31 6.03 7.11
N LEU A 187 13.73 6.51 8.20
CA LEU A 187 13.21 7.88 8.27
C LEU A 187 14.32 8.90 8.06
N LYS A 188 15.51 8.64 8.64
CA LYS A 188 16.68 9.49 8.42
C LYS A 188 17.10 9.53 6.94
N VAL A 189 17.09 8.40 6.24
CA VAL A 189 17.39 8.37 4.78
C VAL A 189 16.40 9.23 4.02
N ILE A 190 15.11 9.23 4.36
CA ILE A 190 14.11 10.08 3.73
C ILE A 190 14.38 11.56 4.05
N ASP A 191 14.71 11.88 5.31
CA ASP A 191 14.99 13.26 5.73
C ASP A 191 16.24 13.82 5.05
N ASP A 192 17.28 13.00 4.87
CA ASP A 192 18.55 13.38 4.23
C ASP A 192 18.48 13.36 2.69
N ALA A 193 17.42 12.80 2.08
CA ALA A 193 17.34 12.65 0.63
C ALA A 193 17.35 14.01 -0.11
N ASP A 194 18.28 14.15 -1.05
CA ASP A 194 18.33 15.24 -2.03
C ASP A 194 17.65 14.75 -3.32
N VAL A 195 16.37 15.14 -3.49
CA VAL A 195 15.52 14.66 -4.59
C VAL A 195 16.06 15.09 -5.95
N GLU A 196 16.57 16.33 -6.06
CA GLU A 196 17.10 16.85 -7.33
C GLU A 196 18.41 16.16 -7.73
N ALA A 197 19.29 15.93 -6.76
CA ALA A 197 20.49 15.15 -6.99
C ALA A 197 20.15 13.69 -7.39
N MET A 198 19.14 13.08 -6.78
CA MET A 198 18.68 11.72 -7.13
C MET A 198 18.14 11.68 -8.57
N ARG A 199 17.30 12.65 -8.98
CA ARG A 199 16.77 12.76 -10.35
C ARG A 199 17.90 12.89 -11.36
N SER A 200 18.84 13.81 -11.11
CA SER A 200 20.00 14.03 -11.99
C SER A 200 20.84 12.77 -12.14
N THR A 201 21.12 12.08 -11.03
CA THR A 201 21.92 10.85 -11.05
C THR A 201 21.22 9.73 -11.81
N ILE A 202 19.91 9.55 -11.61
CA ILE A 202 19.13 8.51 -12.34
C ILE A 202 19.16 8.80 -13.83
N THR A 203 18.93 10.05 -14.25
CA THR A 203 19.01 10.44 -15.67
C THR A 203 20.40 10.16 -16.26
N GLN A 204 21.46 10.45 -15.52
CA GLN A 204 22.81 10.16 -15.96
C GLN A 204 23.05 8.66 -16.13
N MET A 205 22.60 7.84 -15.20
CA MET A 205 22.69 6.36 -15.30
C MET A 205 21.91 5.79 -16.49
N GLU A 206 20.82 6.43 -16.91
CA GLU A 206 20.04 6.04 -18.09
C GLU A 206 20.77 6.38 -19.38
N ILE A 207 21.40 7.57 -19.46
CA ILE A 207 22.17 8.01 -20.61
C ILE A 207 23.41 7.11 -20.82
N GLU A 208 24.11 6.77 -19.74
CA GLU A 208 25.28 5.90 -19.80
C GLU A 208 24.92 4.51 -20.34
N GLU A 209 23.83 3.90 -19.87
CA GLU A 209 23.37 2.59 -20.35
C GLU A 209 22.95 2.63 -21.83
N LEU A 210 22.32 3.70 -22.30
CA LEU A 210 21.96 3.86 -23.70
C LEU A 210 23.21 3.96 -24.58
N SER A 211 24.22 4.71 -24.14
CA SER A 211 25.47 4.87 -24.88
C SER A 211 26.30 3.58 -24.96
N GLU A 212 26.27 2.75 -23.92
CA GLU A 212 26.93 1.44 -23.92
C GLU A 212 26.27 0.46 -24.90
N ASN A 213 24.92 0.44 -24.94
CA ASN A 213 24.16 -0.42 -25.84
C ASN A 213 24.32 -0.03 -27.32
N GLU A 214 24.52 1.24 -27.66
CA GLU A 214 24.78 1.69 -29.04
C GLU A 214 26.17 1.29 -29.56
N VAL A 215 27.13 1.05 -28.66
CA VAL A 215 28.52 0.63 -29.05
C VAL A 215 28.60 -0.88 -29.26
N GLU A 216 27.70 -1.68 -28.74
CA GLU A 216 27.68 -3.15 -28.83
C GLU A 216 26.92 -3.69 -30.07
N GLU A 217 26.18 -2.85 -30.82
CA GLU A 217 25.59 -3.30 -32.10
C GLU A 217 26.65 -3.24 -33.22
N PRO A 218 27.09 -4.38 -33.79
CA PRO A 218 28.07 -4.47 -34.84
C PRO A 218 27.54 -4.05 -36.23
#